data_548cfa4d092f47670923d3e16608871a
#
_entry.id   548cfa4d092f47670923d3e16608871a
#
_cell.length_a   1.000
_cell.length_b   1.000
_cell.length_c   1.000
_cell.angle_alpha   90.00
_cell.angle_beta   90.00
_cell.angle_gamma   90.00
#
_symmetry.space_group_name_H-M   'P 1'
#
loop_
_entity.id
_entity.type
_entity.pdbx_description
1 polymer ?
#
loop_
_entity_poly.entity_id
_entity_poly.type
_entity_poly.pdbx_seq_one_letter_code
_entity_poly.pdbx_strand_id
1 'polypeptide(L)'
;MPERPASLVTLAFFVVLLRDYLMTILLPEEFVAPDYAGGSIANVPATVAGWLGVPFDGLPPLHAALHGPLPGRVRRVVLLLIDGMGQNLVPVVEEAYPQLLARAAIRGQLTSIFPSTTVAALSSLWTGVAPAQHGLLGLRLFFPELATQGQMIKMSPEFIAEADALIPAGIEPTNFLDHPGVAEQLAAARIPTYSFKGREIVRSALSKMHGRGAKHQFGIVSAADMFVQIARLLEEKPGKPLFASAYWPAVDSLSHYHGYDSPNTAAELRAVLDLLLREFWERLSPAARRDTLLCVLADHGQINTPAGQRIFLADHPALQAGLLMYPAGEPRTAYLYARQGQAQAVLAYIQAHLSHAMVAYPAGEALDAGLFGPPPYSPRTPERLGDLVVVMRDGYALLTEQESQFMVNLIGRHGGMSAAEMLVPWWVFPLDS
;
A
#
# COMPACT_ATOMS: atom_id res chain seq x y z
N MET A 1 37.45 -4.77 45.11
CA MET A 1 37.52 -5.65 43.93
C MET A 1 36.65 -5.07 42.86
N PRO A 2 37.15 -4.70 41.69
CA PRO A 2 36.31 -4.14 40.61
C PRO A 2 35.69 -5.29 39.83
N GLU A 3 34.36 -5.15 39.59
CA GLU A 3 33.59 -6.04 38.75
C GLU A 3 34.07 -6.02 37.30
N ARG A 4 34.22 -7.20 36.71
CA ARG A 4 34.62 -7.36 35.31
C ARG A 4 33.42 -7.00 34.42
N PRO A 5 33.62 -6.26 33.31
CA PRO A 5 32.55 -6.03 32.35
C PRO A 5 32.17 -7.33 31.66
N ALA A 6 30.86 -7.53 31.47
CA ALA A 6 30.31 -8.66 30.71
C ALA A 6 30.92 -8.67 29.30
N SER A 7 31.34 -9.85 28.83
CA SER A 7 32.04 -10.00 27.56
C SER A 7 31.12 -9.67 26.38
N LEU A 8 31.67 -9.02 25.36
CA LEU A 8 31.04 -8.72 24.07
C LEU A 8 30.36 -9.94 23.41
N VAL A 9 30.81 -11.17 23.74
CA VAL A 9 30.24 -12.44 23.29
C VAL A 9 28.85 -12.67 23.91
N THR A 10 28.64 -12.28 25.16
CA THR A 10 27.35 -12.42 25.85
C THR A 10 26.31 -11.44 25.28
N LEU A 11 26.72 -10.24 24.87
CA LEU A 11 25.83 -9.27 24.23
C LEU A 11 25.43 -9.71 22.81
N ALA A 12 26.37 -10.29 22.04
CA ALA A 12 26.10 -10.83 20.70
C ALA A 12 25.16 -12.04 20.77
N PHE A 13 25.30 -12.91 21.77
CA PHE A 13 24.39 -14.04 21.98
C PHE A 13 22.98 -13.59 22.39
N PHE A 14 22.85 -12.53 23.19
CA PHE A 14 21.56 -11.94 23.56
C PHE A 14 20.87 -11.25 22.39
N VAL A 15 21.60 -10.59 21.49
CA VAL A 15 21.08 -9.94 20.27
C VAL A 15 20.66 -11.01 19.25
N VAL A 16 21.39 -12.12 19.13
CA VAL A 16 20.99 -13.23 18.25
C VAL A 16 19.77 -13.97 18.80
N LEU A 17 19.71 -14.22 20.12
CA LEU A 17 18.53 -14.81 20.76
C LEU A 17 17.29 -13.93 20.71
N LEU A 18 17.44 -12.60 20.75
CA LEU A 18 16.32 -11.64 20.57
C LEU A 18 15.85 -11.59 19.10
N ARG A 19 16.72 -11.85 18.12
CA ARG A 19 16.33 -11.92 16.70
C ARG A 19 15.54 -13.19 16.37
N ASP A 20 15.87 -14.31 17.01
CA ASP A 20 15.14 -15.59 16.85
C ASP A 20 13.82 -15.65 17.65
N TYR A 21 13.59 -14.73 18.61
CA TYR A 21 12.37 -14.69 19.41
C TYR A 21 11.25 -13.82 18.78
N LEU A 22 11.54 -13.09 17.67
CA LEU A 22 10.62 -12.14 17.02
C LEU A 22 9.87 -12.71 15.81
N MET A 23 10.05 -13.98 15.44
CA MET A 23 9.26 -14.62 14.39
C MET A 23 8.51 -15.82 14.98
N THR A 24 7.39 -15.54 15.60
CA THR A 24 6.50 -16.56 16.19
C THR A 24 5.72 -17.34 15.13
N ILE A 25 5.63 -16.84 13.91
CA ILE A 25 4.91 -17.51 12.81
C ILE A 25 5.87 -17.90 11.69
N LEU A 26 5.65 -19.08 11.12
CA LEU A 26 6.35 -19.54 9.93
C LEU A 26 5.56 -19.12 8.69
N LEU A 27 6.15 -18.25 7.87
CA LEU A 27 5.58 -17.91 6.58
C LEU A 27 5.91 -18.98 5.55
N PRO A 28 4.96 -19.42 4.69
CA PRO A 28 5.24 -20.22 3.53
C PRO A 28 6.31 -19.60 2.61
N GLU A 29 7.10 -20.42 1.93
CA GLU A 29 8.17 -19.95 1.04
C GLU A 29 7.68 -19.09 -0.12
N GLU A 30 6.45 -19.29 -0.57
CA GLU A 30 5.81 -18.50 -1.62
C GLU A 30 5.37 -17.10 -1.18
N PHE A 31 5.41 -16.80 0.12
CA PHE A 31 5.01 -15.50 0.66
C PHE A 31 6.20 -14.55 0.79
N VAL A 32 5.97 -13.29 0.40
CA VAL A 32 6.93 -12.21 0.54
C VAL A 32 6.53 -11.34 1.72
N ALA A 33 7.36 -11.32 2.75
CA ALA A 33 7.16 -10.44 3.90
C ALA A 33 7.46 -8.97 3.52
N PRO A 34 6.72 -7.99 4.07
CA PRO A 34 7.04 -6.58 3.87
C PRO A 34 8.33 -6.19 4.59
N ASP A 35 9.20 -5.43 3.92
CA ASP A 35 10.45 -4.92 4.52
C ASP A 35 10.29 -3.50 5.05
N TYR A 36 9.65 -3.34 6.20
CA TYR A 36 9.47 -2.04 6.85
C TYR A 36 10.78 -1.40 7.36
N ALA A 37 11.89 -2.14 7.36
CA ALA A 37 13.18 -1.64 7.81
C ALA A 37 13.91 -0.75 6.78
N GLY A 38 13.38 -0.64 5.55
CA GLY A 38 13.95 0.21 4.52
C GLY A 38 13.77 -0.31 3.09
N GLY A 39 12.98 -1.36 2.88
CA GLY A 39 12.69 -1.93 1.57
C GLY A 39 11.22 -1.88 1.17
N SER A 40 10.37 -1.18 1.92
CA SER A 40 8.94 -1.07 1.65
C SER A 40 8.54 0.29 1.10
N ILE A 41 7.41 0.34 0.39
CA ILE A 41 6.77 1.61 -0.02
C ILE A 41 6.49 2.54 1.16
N ALA A 42 6.27 2.01 2.37
CA ALA A 42 6.06 2.80 3.59
C ALA A 42 7.32 3.60 4.01
N ASN A 43 8.50 3.27 3.49
CA ASN A 43 9.77 3.98 3.73
C ASN A 43 10.00 5.13 2.73
N VAL A 44 9.21 5.20 1.65
CA VAL A 44 9.33 6.25 0.60
C VAL A 44 9.11 7.65 1.16
N PRO A 45 8.12 7.92 2.04
CA PRO A 45 7.89 9.24 2.60
C PRO A 45 9.10 9.82 3.34
N ALA A 46 9.74 9.03 4.20
CA ALA A 46 10.96 9.44 4.92
C ALA A 46 12.11 9.74 3.94
N THR A 47 12.23 8.96 2.87
CA THR A 47 13.21 9.17 1.81
C THR A 47 12.97 10.48 1.07
N VAL A 48 11.73 10.76 0.67
CA VAL A 48 11.34 12.01 0.00
C VAL A 48 11.60 13.22 0.91
N ALA A 49 11.21 13.13 2.18
CA ALA A 49 11.47 14.17 3.17
C ALA A 49 12.99 14.42 3.34
N GLY A 50 13.79 13.37 3.43
CA GLY A 50 15.24 13.43 3.50
C GLY A 50 15.87 14.11 2.27
N TRP A 51 15.45 13.79 1.06
CA TRP A 51 15.90 14.48 -0.15
C TRP A 51 15.56 15.98 -0.17
N LEU A 52 14.42 16.34 0.42
CA LEU A 52 13.98 17.72 0.56
C LEU A 52 14.60 18.42 1.78
N GLY A 53 15.46 17.73 2.56
CA GLY A 53 16.14 18.27 3.73
C GLY A 53 15.25 18.45 4.96
N VAL A 54 14.18 17.67 5.07
CA VAL A 54 13.22 17.73 6.18
C VAL A 54 13.36 16.50 7.07
N PRO A 55 13.52 16.66 8.40
CA PRO A 55 13.37 15.56 9.35
C PRO A 55 11.96 14.97 9.23
N PHE A 56 11.87 13.65 9.36
CA PHE A 56 10.60 12.94 9.18
C PHE A 56 10.32 12.04 10.39
N ASP A 57 9.09 12.15 10.92
CA ASP A 57 8.56 11.29 11.97
C ASP A 57 7.76 10.16 11.32
N GLY A 58 8.29 8.94 11.41
CA GLY A 58 7.73 7.75 10.78
C GLY A 58 8.74 6.60 10.69
N LEU A 59 8.54 5.70 9.75
CA LEU A 59 9.48 4.63 9.46
C LEU A 59 10.81 5.18 8.91
N PRO A 60 11.92 4.41 9.01
CA PRO A 60 13.20 4.83 8.46
C PRO A 60 13.11 5.06 6.94
N PRO A 61 14.04 5.84 6.35
CA PRO A 61 14.12 5.96 4.89
C PRO A 61 14.47 4.61 4.24
N LEU A 62 14.33 4.55 2.93
CA LEU A 62 14.74 3.40 2.13
C LEU A 62 16.23 3.08 2.37
N HIS A 63 16.61 1.83 2.17
CA HIS A 63 18.01 1.40 2.20
C HIS A 63 18.88 2.23 1.25
N ALA A 64 20.14 2.45 1.59
CA ALA A 64 21.04 3.32 0.84
C ALA A 64 21.11 3.00 -0.68
N ALA A 65 21.05 1.73 -1.04
CA ALA A 65 21.01 1.30 -2.45
C ALA A 65 19.75 1.75 -3.21
N LEU A 66 18.67 2.08 -2.49
CA LEU A 66 17.37 2.46 -3.05
C LEU A 66 17.11 3.99 -3.02
N HIS A 67 18.00 4.78 -2.40
CA HIS A 67 17.78 6.24 -2.32
C HIS A 67 18.98 7.11 -2.67
N GLY A 68 20.16 6.59 -2.87
CA GLY A 68 21.29 7.43 -3.19
C GLY A 68 22.61 6.72 -3.42
N PRO A 69 23.71 7.43 -3.77
CA PRO A 69 23.75 8.88 -3.99
C PRO A 69 23.08 9.32 -5.30
N LEU A 70 22.34 10.43 -5.23
CA LEU A 70 21.75 11.04 -6.42
C LEU A 70 22.67 12.17 -6.95
N PRO A 71 22.72 12.40 -8.28
CA PRO A 71 23.46 13.52 -8.83
C PRO A 71 22.77 14.85 -8.44
N GLY A 72 23.53 15.79 -7.91
CA GLY A 72 23.07 17.15 -7.66
C GLY A 72 22.20 17.34 -6.42
N ARG A 73 21.57 18.51 -6.33
CA ARG A 73 20.67 18.91 -5.26
C ARG A 73 19.24 18.56 -5.62
N VAL A 74 18.48 18.05 -4.68
CA VAL A 74 17.04 17.82 -4.85
C VAL A 74 16.26 18.95 -4.17
N ARG A 75 15.37 19.60 -4.91
CA ARG A 75 14.43 20.60 -4.42
C ARG A 75 12.98 20.27 -4.69
N ARG A 76 12.73 19.47 -5.71
CA ARG A 76 11.40 19.09 -6.15
C ARG A 76 11.34 17.58 -6.36
N VAL A 77 10.29 16.98 -5.86
CA VAL A 77 10.03 15.56 -6.04
C VAL A 77 8.62 15.41 -6.62
N VAL A 78 8.52 14.71 -7.74
CA VAL A 78 7.25 14.23 -8.32
C VAL A 78 7.20 12.73 -8.08
N LEU A 79 6.22 12.27 -7.33
CA LEU A 79 5.96 10.86 -7.06
C LEU A 79 4.76 10.43 -7.92
N LEU A 80 5.01 9.63 -8.94
CA LEU A 80 3.99 9.02 -9.79
C LEU A 80 3.71 7.61 -9.27
N LEU A 81 2.53 7.40 -8.75
CA LEU A 81 2.00 6.11 -8.34
C LEU A 81 1.06 5.60 -9.43
N ILE A 82 1.44 4.47 -10.03
CA ILE A 82 0.62 3.72 -10.99
C ILE A 82 0.07 2.51 -10.24
N ASP A 83 -1.21 2.60 -9.85
CA ASP A 83 -1.89 1.59 -9.04
C ASP A 83 -1.87 0.21 -9.72
N GLY A 84 -1.52 -0.82 -8.96
CA GLY A 84 -1.47 -2.20 -9.43
C GLY A 84 -0.31 -2.54 -10.38
N MET A 85 0.63 -1.60 -10.65
CA MET A 85 1.82 -1.85 -11.47
C MET A 85 2.86 -2.67 -10.71
N GLY A 86 2.56 -3.93 -10.41
CA GLY A 86 3.51 -4.85 -9.75
C GLY A 86 4.76 -5.14 -10.58
N GLN A 87 5.72 -5.82 -9.95
CA GLN A 87 6.97 -6.25 -10.59
C GLN A 87 6.71 -7.16 -11.81
N ASN A 88 5.59 -7.89 -11.82
CA ASN A 88 5.16 -8.74 -12.92
C ASN A 88 4.75 -7.96 -14.19
N LEU A 89 4.54 -6.65 -14.12
CA LEU A 89 4.31 -5.77 -15.28
C LEU A 89 5.58 -5.07 -15.77
N VAL A 90 6.70 -5.15 -15.06
CA VAL A 90 7.97 -4.54 -15.46
C VAL A 90 8.46 -5.03 -16.83
N PRO A 91 8.33 -6.31 -17.22
CA PRO A 91 8.71 -6.76 -18.56
C PRO A 91 8.03 -5.99 -19.70
N VAL A 92 6.78 -5.55 -19.53
CA VAL A 92 6.07 -4.71 -20.51
C VAL A 92 6.79 -3.36 -20.72
N VAL A 93 7.31 -2.80 -19.62
CA VAL A 93 8.05 -1.52 -19.65
C VAL A 93 9.46 -1.72 -20.21
N GLU A 94 10.14 -2.79 -19.86
CA GLU A 94 11.48 -3.12 -20.36
C GLU A 94 11.49 -3.36 -21.88
N GLU A 95 10.46 -4.00 -22.41
CA GLU A 95 10.28 -4.21 -23.84
C GLU A 95 9.98 -2.90 -24.58
N ALA A 96 9.00 -2.12 -24.08
CA ALA A 96 8.49 -0.95 -24.81
C ALA A 96 9.32 0.33 -24.57
N TYR A 97 9.95 0.49 -23.40
CA TYR A 97 10.61 1.73 -22.97
C TYR A 97 12.02 1.52 -22.39
N PRO A 98 12.93 0.74 -23.04
CA PRO A 98 14.29 0.51 -22.52
C PRO A 98 15.08 1.82 -22.38
N GLN A 99 14.84 2.79 -23.27
CA GLN A 99 15.46 4.11 -23.26
C GLN A 99 15.02 4.98 -22.06
N LEU A 100 13.76 4.87 -21.65
CA LEU A 100 13.27 5.53 -20.42
C LEU A 100 13.99 4.94 -19.21
N LEU A 101 13.99 3.63 -19.10
CA LEU A 101 14.63 2.94 -17.96
C LEU A 101 16.13 3.19 -17.88
N ALA A 102 16.81 3.37 -19.03
CA ALA A 102 18.24 3.70 -19.08
C ALA A 102 18.55 5.08 -18.45
N ARG A 103 17.57 5.99 -18.34
CA ARG A 103 17.72 7.30 -17.68
C ARG A 103 17.55 7.26 -16.17
N ALA A 104 17.08 6.14 -15.61
CA ALA A 104 16.88 6.03 -14.18
C ALA A 104 18.23 5.99 -13.46
N ALA A 105 18.43 6.90 -12.49
CA ALA A 105 19.58 6.86 -11.58
C ALA A 105 19.45 5.71 -10.58
N ILE A 106 18.22 5.32 -10.26
CA ILE A 106 17.92 4.17 -9.40
C ILE A 106 16.85 3.31 -10.09
N ARG A 107 17.17 2.03 -10.23
CA ARG A 107 16.24 0.98 -10.64
C ARG A 107 16.24 -0.07 -9.54
N GLY A 108 15.19 -0.10 -8.76
CA GLY A 108 15.06 -0.99 -7.63
C GLY A 108 13.69 -1.66 -7.59
N GLN A 109 13.52 -2.47 -6.58
CA GLN A 109 12.29 -3.15 -6.23
C GLN A 109 12.02 -2.90 -4.76
N LEU A 110 10.77 -2.62 -4.42
CA LEU A 110 10.28 -2.50 -3.06
C LEU A 110 9.27 -3.60 -2.77
N THR A 111 9.02 -3.83 -1.50
CA THR A 111 7.81 -4.53 -1.09
C THR A 111 6.67 -3.53 -0.94
N SER A 112 5.45 -3.97 -1.24
CA SER A 112 4.24 -3.34 -0.72
C SER A 112 4.22 -3.47 0.81
N ILE A 113 3.18 -2.93 1.41
CA ILE A 113 2.82 -3.20 2.81
C ILE A 113 1.92 -4.44 2.88
N PHE A 114 1.62 -4.95 4.08
CA PHE A 114 0.64 -6.02 4.26
C PHE A 114 -0.55 -5.52 5.10
N PRO A 115 -1.79 -5.78 4.62
CA PRO A 115 -2.16 -6.42 3.35
C PRO A 115 -1.87 -5.51 2.14
N SER A 116 -1.44 -6.10 1.00
CA SER A 116 -1.04 -5.39 -0.22
C SER A 116 -2.27 -4.84 -0.98
N THR A 117 -2.89 -3.81 -0.40
CA THR A 117 -4.15 -3.23 -0.89
C THR A 117 -4.10 -1.70 -0.91
N THR A 118 -4.71 -1.09 -1.92
CA THR A 118 -4.70 0.36 -2.18
C THR A 118 -4.96 1.19 -0.93
N VAL A 119 -5.98 0.84 -0.14
CA VAL A 119 -6.40 1.64 1.03
C VAL A 119 -5.30 1.71 2.08
N ALA A 120 -4.70 0.58 2.43
CA ALA A 120 -3.61 0.51 3.41
C ALA A 120 -2.30 1.08 2.83
N ALA A 121 -1.98 0.76 1.58
CA ALA A 121 -0.77 1.19 0.90
C ALA A 121 -0.72 2.71 0.71
N LEU A 122 -1.80 3.33 0.24
CA LEU A 122 -1.89 4.79 0.14
C LEU A 122 -1.80 5.45 1.51
N SER A 123 -2.43 4.86 2.54
CA SER A 123 -2.32 5.41 3.91
C SER A 123 -0.89 5.36 4.42
N SER A 124 -0.15 4.27 4.16
CA SER A 124 1.28 4.19 4.48
C SER A 124 2.11 5.19 3.68
N LEU A 125 1.85 5.38 2.38
CA LEU A 125 2.53 6.38 1.56
C LEU A 125 2.23 7.83 1.98
N TRP A 126 1.05 8.10 2.55
CA TRP A 126 0.68 9.45 3.00
C TRP A 126 1.03 9.74 4.46
N THR A 127 1.34 8.72 5.28
CA THR A 127 1.74 8.88 6.68
C THR A 127 3.21 8.54 6.93
N GLY A 128 3.80 7.67 6.12
CA GLY A 128 5.16 7.16 6.34
C GLY A 128 5.27 6.17 7.49
N VAL A 129 4.15 5.55 7.87
CA VAL A 129 4.09 4.50 8.90
C VAL A 129 3.40 3.25 8.37
N ALA A 130 3.55 2.14 9.07
CA ALA A 130 3.00 0.86 8.67
C ALA A 130 1.50 0.73 9.01
N PRO A 131 0.76 -0.23 8.40
CA PRO A 131 -0.67 -0.43 8.62
C PRO A 131 -1.08 -0.57 10.07
N ALA A 132 -0.33 -1.31 10.90
CA ALA A 132 -0.62 -1.44 12.32
C ALA A 132 -0.52 -0.11 13.10
N GLN A 133 0.29 0.83 12.60
CA GLN A 133 0.53 2.12 13.25
C GLN A 133 -0.56 3.15 12.90
N HIS A 134 -1.04 3.18 11.64
CA HIS A 134 -2.13 4.08 11.25
C HIS A 134 -3.53 3.44 11.38
N GLY A 135 -3.61 2.13 11.63
CA GLY A 135 -4.85 1.41 11.90
C GLY A 135 -5.76 1.16 10.69
N LEU A 136 -5.33 1.46 9.45
CA LEU A 136 -6.10 1.22 8.23
C LEU A 136 -5.57 -0.06 7.55
N LEU A 137 -6.23 -1.20 7.84
CA LEU A 137 -5.72 -2.55 7.63
C LEU A 137 -6.35 -3.27 6.42
N GLY A 138 -7.14 -2.60 5.59
CA GLY A 138 -7.76 -3.23 4.44
C GLY A 138 -8.98 -2.49 3.93
N LEU A 139 -9.63 -3.06 2.92
CA LEU A 139 -10.82 -2.51 2.28
C LEU A 139 -12.02 -2.50 3.25
N ARG A 140 -12.22 -3.62 3.97
CA ARG A 140 -13.29 -3.78 4.97
C ARG A 140 -12.70 -3.80 6.36
N LEU A 141 -13.19 -2.92 7.21
CA LEU A 141 -12.80 -2.85 8.62
C LEU A 141 -14.03 -3.01 9.52
N PHE A 142 -13.84 -3.66 10.64
CA PHE A 142 -14.84 -3.66 11.70
C PHE A 142 -14.71 -2.41 12.56
N PHE A 143 -15.85 -1.79 12.84
CA PHE A 143 -16.02 -0.64 13.73
C PHE A 143 -16.80 -1.09 14.95
N PRO A 144 -16.14 -1.46 16.06
CA PRO A 144 -16.81 -1.92 17.28
C PRO A 144 -17.79 -0.90 17.83
N GLU A 145 -17.43 0.39 17.77
CA GLU A 145 -18.25 1.50 18.22
C GLU A 145 -19.59 1.65 17.49
N LEU A 146 -19.67 1.12 16.26
CA LEU A 146 -20.88 1.13 15.43
C LEU A 146 -21.47 -0.29 15.24
N ALA A 147 -20.81 -1.32 15.80
CA ALA A 147 -21.15 -2.73 15.61
C ALA A 147 -21.34 -3.10 14.13
N THR A 148 -20.51 -2.54 13.23
CA THR A 148 -20.65 -2.72 11.77
C THR A 148 -19.32 -2.88 11.06
N GLN A 149 -19.36 -3.51 9.89
CA GLN A 149 -18.25 -3.46 8.92
C GLN A 149 -18.43 -2.26 7.99
N GLY A 150 -17.34 -1.56 7.72
CA GLY A 150 -17.29 -0.45 6.79
C GLY A 150 -16.30 -0.68 5.66
N GLN A 151 -16.71 -0.34 4.44
CA GLN A 151 -15.86 -0.32 3.27
C GLN A 151 -15.14 1.02 3.18
N MET A 152 -13.82 1.00 3.22
CA MET A 152 -13.03 2.21 3.41
C MET A 152 -12.93 3.11 2.16
N ILE A 153 -13.01 2.56 0.95
CA ILE A 153 -13.04 3.37 -0.27
C ILE A 153 -14.29 4.25 -0.31
N LYS A 154 -15.45 3.68 0.07
CA LYS A 154 -16.73 4.39 0.12
C LYS A 154 -16.96 5.12 1.44
N MET A 155 -16.24 4.77 2.50
CA MET A 155 -16.49 5.23 3.86
C MET A 155 -17.93 4.98 4.30
N SER A 156 -18.42 3.78 4.05
CA SER A 156 -19.82 3.39 4.28
C SER A 156 -19.91 1.96 4.83
N PRO A 157 -20.95 1.64 5.62
CA PRO A 157 -21.27 0.26 5.95
C PRO A 157 -21.36 -0.60 4.68
N GLU A 158 -20.93 -1.87 4.76
CA GLU A 158 -20.81 -2.76 3.59
C GLU A 158 -22.10 -2.90 2.79
N PHE A 159 -23.25 -2.91 3.46
CA PHE A 159 -24.56 -3.07 2.86
C PHE A 159 -25.23 -1.73 2.45
N ILE A 160 -24.55 -0.59 2.60
CA ILE A 160 -25.04 0.74 2.19
C ILE A 160 -24.31 1.16 0.91
N ALA A 161 -25.09 1.45 -0.13
CA ALA A 161 -24.54 1.87 -1.43
C ALA A 161 -24.04 3.33 -1.44
N GLU A 162 -24.63 4.18 -0.60
CA GLU A 162 -24.29 5.60 -0.49
C GLU A 162 -22.87 5.79 0.08
N ALA A 163 -22.08 6.66 -0.56
CA ALA A 163 -20.76 7.00 -0.06
C ALA A 163 -20.83 7.90 1.18
N ASP A 164 -19.79 7.83 2.01
CA ASP A 164 -19.58 8.67 3.20
C ASP A 164 -20.61 8.46 4.33
N ALA A 165 -21.41 7.36 4.32
CA ALA A 165 -22.45 7.10 5.34
C ALA A 165 -21.91 6.84 6.75
N LEU A 166 -20.61 6.55 6.93
CA LEU A 166 -19.97 6.48 8.26
C LEU A 166 -19.66 7.86 8.85
N ILE A 167 -19.61 8.92 8.05
CA ILE A 167 -19.32 10.28 8.53
C ILE A 167 -20.42 10.78 9.48
N PRO A 168 -21.72 10.78 9.10
CA PRO A 168 -22.79 11.17 10.02
C PRO A 168 -22.93 10.22 11.22
N ALA A 169 -22.38 9.01 11.15
CA ALA A 169 -22.31 8.09 12.28
C ALA A 169 -21.15 8.39 13.27
N GLY A 170 -20.37 9.46 13.02
CA GLY A 170 -19.33 9.94 13.93
C GLY A 170 -17.89 9.57 13.50
N ILE A 171 -17.70 8.97 12.35
CA ILE A 171 -16.34 8.70 11.84
C ILE A 171 -15.82 9.91 11.08
N GLU A 172 -14.93 10.69 11.70
CA GLU A 172 -14.35 11.90 11.10
C GLU A 172 -13.09 11.55 10.29
N PRO A 173 -13.11 11.72 8.94
CA PRO A 173 -11.99 11.34 8.09
C PRO A 173 -10.67 12.07 8.43
N THR A 174 -10.74 13.35 8.78
CA THR A 174 -9.52 14.13 9.07
C THR A 174 -8.82 13.73 10.36
N ASN A 175 -9.50 12.99 11.25
CA ASN A 175 -8.96 12.47 12.50
C ASN A 175 -8.81 10.95 12.52
N PHE A 176 -9.04 10.30 11.36
CA PHE A 176 -9.07 8.84 11.29
C PHE A 176 -7.68 8.20 11.41
N LEU A 177 -6.66 8.81 10.82
CA LEU A 177 -5.28 8.36 10.90
C LEU A 177 -4.60 9.04 12.07
N ASP A 178 -4.10 8.26 13.02
CA ASP A 178 -3.51 8.73 14.28
C ASP A 178 -2.10 9.34 14.11
N HIS A 179 -1.57 9.36 12.88
CA HIS A 179 -0.23 9.86 12.56
C HIS A 179 -0.27 11.12 11.69
N PRO A 180 0.67 12.08 11.87
CA PRO A 180 0.77 13.22 10.98
C PRO A 180 1.15 12.77 9.57
N GLY A 181 0.49 13.35 8.56
CA GLY A 181 0.76 13.04 7.16
C GLY A 181 2.06 13.66 6.65
N VAL A 182 2.59 13.09 5.57
CA VAL A 182 3.75 13.65 4.83
C VAL A 182 3.55 15.11 4.50
N ALA A 183 2.36 15.48 4.00
CA ALA A 183 2.08 16.86 3.62
C ALA A 183 2.04 17.80 4.83
N GLU A 184 1.61 17.34 6.01
CA GLU A 184 1.65 18.12 7.25
C GLU A 184 3.09 18.36 7.70
N GLN A 185 3.92 17.32 7.68
CA GLN A 185 5.34 17.42 8.07
C GLN A 185 6.14 18.30 7.10
N LEU A 186 5.93 18.17 5.79
CA LEU A 186 6.54 19.04 4.78
C LEU A 186 6.05 20.50 4.90
N ALA A 187 4.77 20.71 5.19
CA ALA A 187 4.20 22.06 5.39
C ALA A 187 4.82 22.77 6.61
N ALA A 188 5.07 22.04 7.71
CA ALA A 188 5.79 22.57 8.87
C ALA A 188 7.20 23.08 8.50
N ALA A 189 7.86 22.43 7.54
CA ALA A 189 9.13 22.87 6.95
C ALA A 189 8.98 23.88 5.79
N ARG A 190 7.77 24.41 5.54
CA ARG A 190 7.42 25.35 4.46
C ARG A 190 7.64 24.79 3.06
N ILE A 191 7.54 23.48 2.89
CA ILE A 191 7.57 22.81 1.59
C ILE A 191 6.13 22.43 1.22
N PRO A 192 5.54 23.05 0.17
CA PRO A 192 4.17 22.77 -0.21
C PRO A 192 4.05 21.41 -0.88
N THR A 193 3.00 20.69 -0.52
CA THR A 193 2.59 19.44 -1.16
C THR A 193 1.40 19.68 -2.09
N TYR A 194 1.45 19.06 -3.27
CA TYR A 194 0.40 19.08 -4.28
C TYR A 194 0.01 17.64 -4.61
N SER A 195 -1.30 17.35 -4.68
CA SER A 195 -1.81 16.01 -5.00
C SER A 195 -2.64 16.07 -6.28
N PHE A 196 -2.44 15.09 -7.16
CA PHE A 196 -3.16 14.93 -8.43
C PHE A 196 -3.82 13.55 -8.44
N LYS A 197 -5.14 13.51 -8.51
CA LYS A 197 -5.94 12.28 -8.54
C LYS A 197 -7.27 12.52 -9.23
N GLY A 198 -7.98 11.48 -9.61
CA GLY A 198 -9.27 11.59 -10.29
C GLY A 198 -10.23 12.55 -9.60
N ARG A 199 -10.92 13.39 -10.39
CA ARG A 199 -11.86 14.39 -9.85
C ARG A 199 -13.01 13.77 -9.07
N GLU A 200 -13.32 12.48 -9.35
CA GLU A 200 -14.37 11.71 -8.70
C GLU A 200 -13.98 11.27 -7.28
N ILE A 201 -12.66 11.14 -7.00
CA ILE A 201 -12.15 10.71 -5.68
C ILE A 201 -11.45 11.81 -4.89
N VAL A 202 -11.13 12.95 -5.49
CA VAL A 202 -10.35 14.02 -4.84
C VAL A 202 -11.01 14.58 -3.57
N ARG A 203 -12.33 14.43 -3.44
CA ARG A 203 -13.13 14.87 -2.28
C ARG A 203 -13.63 13.72 -1.40
N SER A 204 -13.27 12.46 -1.71
CA SER A 204 -13.66 11.30 -0.90
C SER A 204 -13.11 11.38 0.51
N ALA A 205 -13.70 10.64 1.45
CA ALA A 205 -13.22 10.54 2.81
C ALA A 205 -11.75 10.12 2.88
N LEU A 206 -11.34 9.11 2.10
CA LEU A 206 -9.95 8.67 2.02
C LEU A 206 -9.02 9.78 1.52
N SER A 207 -9.44 10.57 0.53
CA SER A 207 -8.67 11.71 0.04
C SER A 207 -8.56 12.84 1.07
N LYS A 208 -9.57 13.03 1.94
CA LYS A 208 -9.50 13.96 3.07
C LYS A 208 -8.51 13.47 4.13
N MET A 209 -8.48 12.16 4.44
CA MET A 209 -7.51 11.56 5.35
C MET A 209 -6.08 11.82 4.88
N HIS A 210 -5.79 11.51 3.61
CA HIS A 210 -4.45 11.60 3.02
C HIS A 210 -4.03 13.04 2.71
N GLY A 211 -5.00 13.93 2.43
CA GLY A 211 -4.72 15.30 1.98
C GLY A 211 -4.48 16.31 3.09
N ARG A 212 -4.42 15.88 4.37
CA ARG A 212 -4.12 16.78 5.50
C ARG A 212 -2.77 17.47 5.26
N GLY A 213 -2.73 18.80 5.42
CA GLY A 213 -1.53 19.59 5.17
C GLY A 213 -1.18 19.85 3.70
N ALA A 214 -1.85 19.24 2.74
CA ALA A 214 -1.63 19.51 1.32
C ALA A 214 -2.07 20.93 0.96
N LYS A 215 -1.20 21.66 0.22
CA LYS A 215 -1.50 23.02 -0.23
C LYS A 215 -2.64 23.03 -1.24
N HIS A 216 -2.70 22.03 -2.11
CA HIS A 216 -3.78 21.86 -3.08
C HIS A 216 -3.91 20.43 -3.53
N GLN A 217 -5.15 20.00 -3.74
CA GLN A 217 -5.49 18.71 -4.34
C GLN A 217 -6.20 18.96 -5.68
N PHE A 218 -5.56 18.56 -6.77
CA PHE A 218 -6.07 18.69 -8.13
C PHE A 218 -6.92 17.50 -8.50
N GLY A 219 -8.17 17.75 -8.93
CA GLY A 219 -9.03 16.75 -9.54
C GLY A 219 -8.76 16.68 -11.04
N ILE A 220 -8.14 15.59 -11.50
CA ILE A 220 -7.81 15.38 -12.92
C ILE A 220 -8.93 14.58 -13.62
N VAL A 221 -9.01 14.71 -14.95
CA VAL A 221 -10.00 14.02 -15.80
C VAL A 221 -9.40 12.83 -16.54
N SER A 222 -8.11 12.90 -16.88
CA SER A 222 -7.39 11.85 -17.61
C SER A 222 -5.91 11.87 -17.26
N ALA A 223 -5.15 10.82 -17.67
CA ALA A 223 -3.70 10.80 -17.52
C ALA A 223 -3.03 11.96 -18.28
N ALA A 224 -3.50 12.31 -19.45
CA ALA A 224 -2.99 13.47 -20.21
C ALA A 224 -3.17 14.78 -19.43
N ASP A 225 -4.36 15.00 -18.87
CA ASP A 225 -4.66 16.17 -18.03
C ASP A 225 -3.74 16.21 -16.78
N MET A 226 -3.52 15.05 -16.14
CA MET A 226 -2.62 14.91 -15.00
C MET A 226 -1.20 15.39 -15.34
N PHE A 227 -0.62 14.87 -16.41
CA PHE A 227 0.76 15.19 -16.79
C PHE A 227 0.91 16.65 -17.22
N VAL A 228 -0.06 17.22 -17.96
CA VAL A 228 -0.07 18.65 -18.34
C VAL A 228 -0.15 19.53 -17.09
N GLN A 229 -0.98 19.20 -16.11
CA GLN A 229 -1.11 19.99 -14.88
C GLN A 229 0.16 19.92 -14.01
N ILE A 230 0.81 18.76 -13.91
CA ILE A 230 2.09 18.62 -13.18
C ILE A 230 3.20 19.42 -13.88
N ALA A 231 3.32 19.30 -15.21
CA ALA A 231 4.28 20.08 -15.99
C ALA A 231 4.09 21.58 -15.77
N ARG A 232 2.84 22.07 -15.86
CA ARG A 232 2.50 23.46 -15.59
C ARG A 232 2.88 23.90 -14.17
N LEU A 233 2.62 23.08 -13.15
CA LEU A 233 3.03 23.36 -11.76
C LEU A 233 4.54 23.58 -11.65
N LEU A 234 5.35 22.75 -12.32
CA LEU A 234 6.81 22.88 -12.30
C LEU A 234 7.30 24.12 -13.06
N GLU A 235 6.68 24.44 -14.19
CA GLU A 235 7.00 25.66 -14.99
C GLU A 235 6.65 26.95 -14.23
N GLU A 236 5.54 26.99 -13.52
CA GLU A 236 5.12 28.16 -12.73
C GLU A 236 5.99 28.36 -11.47
N LYS A 237 6.75 27.36 -11.05
CA LYS A 237 7.52 27.38 -9.78
C LYS A 237 8.99 26.92 -9.96
N PRO A 238 9.73 27.50 -10.93
CA PRO A 238 11.10 27.05 -11.18
C PRO A 238 11.96 27.24 -9.92
N GLY A 239 12.71 26.19 -9.56
CA GLY A 239 13.64 26.20 -8.42
C GLY A 239 13.03 26.35 -7.04
N LYS A 240 11.70 26.43 -6.86
CA LYS A 240 11.06 26.45 -5.54
C LYS A 240 10.87 25.02 -5.03
N PRO A 241 11.18 24.74 -3.75
CA PRO A 241 10.95 23.41 -3.18
C PRO A 241 9.47 23.05 -3.23
N LEU A 242 9.16 21.80 -3.60
CA LEU A 242 7.82 21.24 -3.54
C LEU A 242 7.84 19.72 -3.58
N PHE A 243 6.77 19.10 -3.10
CA PHE A 243 6.40 17.72 -3.32
C PHE A 243 5.11 17.65 -4.12
N ALA A 244 5.09 16.85 -5.19
CA ALA A 244 3.91 16.56 -5.98
C ALA A 244 3.67 15.05 -6.01
N SER A 245 2.48 14.60 -5.61
CA SER A 245 2.07 13.20 -5.68
C SER A 245 0.97 13.05 -6.71
N ALA A 246 1.16 12.15 -7.66
CA ALA A 246 0.22 11.83 -8.72
C ALA A 246 -0.20 10.36 -8.61
N TYR A 247 -1.49 10.10 -8.69
CA TYR A 247 -2.08 8.77 -8.57
C TYR A 247 -2.91 8.42 -9.80
N TRP A 248 -2.60 7.29 -10.43
CA TRP A 248 -3.31 6.78 -11.60
C TRP A 248 -3.85 5.37 -11.36
N PRO A 249 -5.19 5.17 -11.31
CA PRO A 249 -5.80 3.89 -10.90
C PRO A 249 -6.09 2.92 -12.04
N ALA A 250 -5.98 3.31 -13.31
CA ALA A 250 -6.57 2.55 -14.40
C ALA A 250 -5.88 1.21 -14.69
N VAL A 251 -4.57 1.08 -14.38
CA VAL A 251 -3.84 -0.19 -14.57
C VAL A 251 -4.38 -1.25 -13.60
N ASP A 252 -4.59 -0.91 -12.33
CA ASP A 252 -5.25 -1.76 -11.33
C ASP A 252 -6.67 -2.14 -11.78
N SER A 253 -7.47 -1.14 -12.15
CA SER A 253 -8.85 -1.36 -12.56
C SER A 253 -8.95 -2.32 -13.75
N LEU A 254 -8.10 -2.17 -14.78
CA LEU A 254 -8.10 -3.08 -15.93
C LEU A 254 -7.58 -4.46 -15.56
N SER A 255 -6.60 -4.55 -14.66
CA SER A 255 -6.13 -5.83 -14.14
C SER A 255 -7.24 -6.59 -13.40
N HIS A 256 -8.07 -5.91 -12.64
CA HIS A 256 -9.25 -6.50 -12.00
C HIS A 256 -10.22 -7.11 -13.00
N TYR A 257 -10.51 -6.40 -14.11
CA TYR A 257 -11.49 -6.85 -15.12
C TYR A 257 -10.93 -7.90 -16.08
N HIS A 258 -9.65 -7.77 -16.48
CA HIS A 258 -9.10 -8.53 -17.60
C HIS A 258 -7.94 -9.44 -17.21
N GLY A 259 -7.42 -9.31 -15.99
CA GLY A 259 -6.19 -9.93 -15.55
C GLY A 259 -4.97 -9.01 -15.75
N TYR A 260 -3.98 -9.14 -14.86
CA TYR A 260 -2.75 -8.33 -14.92
C TYR A 260 -1.95 -8.58 -16.21
N ASP A 261 -2.00 -9.80 -16.75
CA ASP A 261 -1.29 -10.26 -17.95
C ASP A 261 -2.05 -10.03 -19.26
N SER A 262 -3.17 -9.30 -19.19
CA SER A 262 -4.01 -9.03 -20.36
C SER A 262 -3.43 -7.96 -21.29
N PRO A 263 -3.75 -8.02 -22.61
CA PRO A 263 -3.41 -6.95 -23.53
C PRO A 263 -3.98 -5.58 -23.14
N ASN A 264 -5.14 -5.56 -22.47
CA ASN A 264 -5.81 -4.34 -21.98
C ASN A 264 -4.94 -3.64 -20.92
N THR A 265 -4.49 -4.38 -19.91
CA THR A 265 -3.63 -3.86 -18.84
C THR A 265 -2.29 -3.36 -19.39
N ALA A 266 -1.66 -4.14 -20.28
CA ALA A 266 -0.43 -3.76 -20.93
C ALA A 266 -0.58 -2.51 -21.83
N ALA A 267 -1.73 -2.37 -22.51
CA ALA A 267 -2.00 -1.19 -23.35
C ALA A 267 -2.16 0.08 -22.52
N GLU A 268 -2.88 0.01 -21.38
CA GLU A 268 -3.03 1.14 -20.45
C GLU A 268 -1.68 1.58 -19.88
N LEU A 269 -0.87 0.62 -19.42
CA LEU A 269 0.45 0.93 -18.90
C LEU A 269 1.33 1.64 -19.95
N ARG A 270 1.33 1.15 -21.19
CA ARG A 270 2.03 1.83 -22.30
C ARG A 270 1.48 3.23 -22.55
N ALA A 271 0.17 3.40 -22.58
CA ALA A 271 -0.46 4.70 -22.81
C ALA A 271 -0.08 5.73 -21.72
N VAL A 272 -0.04 5.33 -20.46
CA VAL A 272 0.40 6.18 -19.35
C VAL A 272 1.85 6.61 -19.51
N LEU A 273 2.74 5.68 -19.89
CA LEU A 273 4.17 5.98 -20.08
C LEU A 273 4.43 6.84 -21.33
N ASP A 274 3.69 6.65 -22.41
CA ASP A 274 3.72 7.54 -23.58
C ASP A 274 3.33 8.97 -23.22
N LEU A 275 2.26 9.12 -22.42
CA LEU A 275 1.81 10.43 -21.95
C LEU A 275 2.81 11.05 -20.97
N LEU A 276 3.42 10.25 -20.08
CA LEU A 276 4.50 10.71 -19.20
C LEU A 276 5.66 11.31 -20.03
N LEU A 277 6.08 10.63 -21.08
CA LEU A 277 7.17 11.13 -21.93
C LEU A 277 6.77 12.40 -22.67
N ARG A 278 5.67 12.37 -23.43
CA ARG A 278 5.26 13.45 -24.34
C ARG A 278 4.63 14.65 -23.64
N GLU A 279 3.76 14.42 -22.66
CA GLU A 279 2.95 15.49 -22.06
C GLU A 279 3.58 16.04 -20.76
N PHE A 280 4.60 15.36 -20.20
CA PHE A 280 5.33 15.81 -19.03
C PHE A 280 6.82 16.02 -19.36
N TRP A 281 7.57 14.95 -19.62
CA TRP A 281 9.03 15.01 -19.70
C TRP A 281 9.53 15.95 -20.82
N GLU A 282 9.03 15.77 -22.05
CA GLU A 282 9.47 16.55 -23.23
C GLU A 282 9.01 18.01 -23.17
N ARG A 283 7.92 18.31 -22.47
CA ARG A 283 7.39 19.67 -22.31
C ARG A 283 8.15 20.51 -21.31
N LEU A 284 8.87 19.92 -20.37
CA LEU A 284 9.55 20.66 -19.32
C LEU A 284 10.76 21.43 -19.87
N SER A 285 10.80 22.73 -19.55
CA SER A 285 11.97 23.57 -19.78
C SER A 285 13.18 23.12 -18.94
N PRO A 286 14.41 23.46 -19.32
CA PRO A 286 15.58 23.17 -18.50
C PRO A 286 15.48 23.75 -17.09
N ALA A 287 14.80 24.88 -16.90
CA ALA A 287 14.58 25.48 -15.60
C ALA A 287 13.59 24.67 -14.73
N ALA A 288 12.57 24.06 -15.34
CA ALA A 288 11.62 23.20 -14.65
C ALA A 288 12.17 21.81 -14.38
N ARG A 289 13.15 21.32 -15.14
CA ARG A 289 13.83 20.03 -14.91
C ARG A 289 14.86 20.11 -13.76
N ARG A 290 15.55 21.25 -13.64
CA ARG A 290 16.65 21.43 -12.68
C ARG A 290 16.23 21.12 -11.26
N ASP A 291 17.06 20.37 -10.52
CA ASP A 291 16.85 19.95 -9.13
C ASP A 291 15.51 19.19 -8.92
N THR A 292 14.98 18.52 -9.97
CA THR A 292 13.71 17.79 -9.92
C THR A 292 13.93 16.30 -10.09
N LEU A 293 13.36 15.51 -9.18
CA LEU A 293 13.26 14.06 -9.30
C LEU A 293 11.85 13.67 -9.72
N LEU A 294 11.76 12.73 -10.65
CA LEU A 294 10.57 11.91 -10.89
C LEU A 294 10.81 10.54 -10.26
N CYS A 295 9.93 10.14 -9.36
CA CYS A 295 9.90 8.81 -8.77
C CYS A 295 8.67 8.08 -9.31
N VAL A 296 8.84 6.86 -9.80
CA VAL A 296 7.76 5.99 -10.28
C VAL A 296 7.72 4.74 -9.44
N LEU A 297 6.53 4.41 -8.92
CA LEU A 297 6.27 3.20 -8.14
C LEU A 297 4.82 2.76 -8.29
N ALA A 298 4.50 1.61 -7.69
CA ALA A 298 3.14 1.17 -7.43
C ALA A 298 2.90 0.98 -5.92
N ASP A 299 1.65 0.89 -5.53
CA ASP A 299 1.24 0.56 -4.17
C ASP A 299 1.24 -0.95 -3.91
N HIS A 300 0.89 -1.75 -4.91
CA HIS A 300 0.93 -3.22 -4.94
C HIS A 300 0.96 -3.72 -6.39
N GLY A 301 1.11 -5.02 -6.56
CA GLY A 301 0.83 -5.71 -7.80
C GLY A 301 -0.49 -6.48 -7.73
N GLN A 302 -0.74 -7.37 -8.71
CA GLN A 302 -1.94 -8.21 -8.77
C GLN A 302 -1.61 -9.63 -9.18
N ILE A 303 -2.49 -10.56 -8.77
CA ILE A 303 -2.49 -11.96 -9.20
C ILE A 303 -3.85 -12.30 -9.81
N ASN A 304 -3.89 -13.15 -10.83
CA ASN A 304 -5.14 -13.68 -11.37
C ASN A 304 -5.74 -14.74 -10.44
N THR A 305 -7.05 -14.68 -10.25
CA THR A 305 -7.82 -15.61 -9.41
C THR A 305 -8.82 -16.39 -10.28
N PRO A 306 -8.40 -17.55 -10.82
CA PRO A 306 -9.24 -18.37 -11.66
C PRO A 306 -10.53 -18.80 -10.95
N ALA A 307 -11.61 -19.03 -11.71
CA ALA A 307 -12.89 -19.43 -11.12
C ALA A 307 -12.79 -20.70 -10.24
N GLY A 308 -11.94 -21.66 -10.62
CA GLY A 308 -11.71 -22.88 -9.82
C GLY A 308 -10.91 -22.70 -8.53
N GLN A 309 -10.38 -21.50 -8.29
CA GLN A 309 -9.64 -21.14 -7.05
C GLN A 309 -10.44 -20.16 -6.16
N ARG A 310 -11.72 -19.99 -6.43
CA ARG A 310 -12.63 -19.18 -5.59
C ARG A 310 -13.26 -20.06 -4.52
N ILE A 311 -12.96 -19.76 -3.26
CA ILE A 311 -13.53 -20.43 -2.09
C ILE A 311 -14.74 -19.61 -1.64
N PHE A 312 -15.92 -20.16 -1.68
CA PHE A 312 -17.11 -19.50 -1.16
C PHE A 312 -17.35 -19.94 0.29
N LEU A 313 -17.52 -18.97 1.19
CA LEU A 313 -17.76 -19.26 2.61
C LEU A 313 -19.01 -20.13 2.79
N ALA A 314 -20.04 -19.98 1.95
CA ALA A 314 -21.27 -20.77 1.95
C ALA A 314 -21.02 -22.27 1.73
N ASP A 315 -19.95 -22.64 1.01
CA ASP A 315 -19.59 -24.04 0.78
C ASP A 315 -18.93 -24.67 2.01
N HIS A 316 -18.65 -23.85 3.05
CA HIS A 316 -18.00 -24.26 4.30
C HIS A 316 -18.87 -23.93 5.54
N PRO A 317 -20.06 -24.56 5.69
CA PRO A 317 -21.04 -24.19 6.73
C PRO A 317 -20.49 -24.37 8.15
N ALA A 318 -19.58 -25.30 8.39
CA ALA A 318 -18.95 -25.48 9.69
C ALA A 318 -17.98 -24.31 10.03
N LEU A 319 -17.25 -23.80 9.04
CA LEU A 319 -16.45 -22.59 9.19
C LEU A 319 -17.34 -21.39 9.46
N GLN A 320 -18.36 -21.18 8.64
CA GLN A 320 -19.31 -20.07 8.76
C GLN A 320 -20.03 -20.06 10.12
N ALA A 321 -20.43 -21.21 10.62
CA ALA A 321 -21.09 -21.34 11.94
C ALA A 321 -20.16 -20.96 13.12
N GLY A 322 -18.84 -21.11 12.96
CA GLY A 322 -17.85 -20.69 13.93
C GLY A 322 -17.59 -19.19 13.98
N LEU A 323 -18.04 -18.44 12.94
CA LEU A 323 -17.81 -17.00 12.85
C LEU A 323 -18.94 -16.21 13.50
N LEU A 324 -18.55 -15.10 14.14
CA LEU A 324 -19.48 -14.13 14.72
C LEU A 324 -20.17 -13.29 13.62
N MET A 325 -19.40 -12.97 12.59
CA MET A 325 -19.82 -12.13 11.46
C MET A 325 -19.07 -12.56 10.19
N TYR A 326 -19.45 -12.02 9.03
CA TYR A 326 -18.70 -12.23 7.80
C TYR A 326 -17.26 -11.72 7.92
N PRO A 327 -16.30 -12.32 7.19
CA PRO A 327 -14.91 -11.88 7.18
C PRO A 327 -14.75 -10.40 6.80
N ALA A 328 -13.92 -9.67 7.54
CA ALA A 328 -13.44 -8.34 7.15
C ALA A 328 -12.15 -8.48 6.30
N GLY A 329 -11.49 -7.37 5.97
CA GLY A 329 -10.27 -7.35 5.17
C GLY A 329 -10.53 -7.41 3.68
N GLU A 330 -9.88 -8.35 3.00
CA GLU A 330 -9.84 -8.51 1.55
C GLU A 330 -10.16 -9.96 1.15
N PRO A 331 -10.56 -10.23 -0.09
CA PRO A 331 -10.68 -11.60 -0.58
C PRO A 331 -9.36 -12.40 -0.56
N ARG A 332 -8.21 -11.72 -0.56
CA ARG A 332 -6.87 -12.32 -0.51
C ARG A 332 -6.26 -12.33 0.89
N THR A 333 -6.76 -11.46 1.80
CA THR A 333 -6.41 -11.44 3.21
C THR A 333 -7.65 -11.14 4.03
N ALA A 334 -8.18 -12.14 4.73
CA ALA A 334 -9.40 -12.01 5.50
C ALA A 334 -9.13 -11.97 7.01
N TYR A 335 -9.91 -11.16 7.72
CA TYR A 335 -9.93 -11.08 9.17
C TYR A 335 -11.18 -11.78 9.68
N LEU A 336 -10.97 -12.84 10.48
CA LEU A 336 -12.06 -13.65 11.00
C LEU A 336 -12.34 -13.32 12.46
N TYR A 337 -13.59 -13.04 12.73
CA TYR A 337 -14.12 -12.82 14.08
C TYR A 337 -14.87 -14.06 14.51
N ALA A 338 -14.28 -14.85 15.38
CA ALA A 338 -14.85 -16.10 15.86
C ALA A 338 -15.91 -15.86 16.93
N ARG A 339 -16.89 -16.76 17.02
CA ARG A 339 -17.77 -16.80 18.18
C ARG A 339 -16.96 -17.16 19.42
N GLN A 340 -17.44 -16.75 20.58
CA GLN A 340 -16.78 -16.99 21.85
C GLN A 340 -16.36 -18.48 21.99
N GLY A 341 -15.07 -18.71 22.20
CA GLY A 341 -14.49 -20.04 22.34
C GLY A 341 -14.34 -20.84 21.05
N GLN A 342 -14.64 -20.27 19.85
CA GLN A 342 -14.58 -21.00 18.58
C GLN A 342 -13.30 -20.74 17.77
N ALA A 343 -12.44 -19.78 18.16
CA ALA A 343 -11.26 -19.41 17.36
C ALA A 343 -10.36 -20.62 17.04
N GLN A 344 -10.12 -21.51 18.03
CA GLN A 344 -9.31 -22.71 17.82
C GLN A 344 -10.00 -23.73 16.89
N ALA A 345 -11.33 -23.87 16.98
CA ALA A 345 -12.08 -24.76 16.10
C ALA A 345 -12.09 -24.25 14.65
N VAL A 346 -12.22 -22.93 14.45
CA VAL A 346 -12.11 -22.27 13.15
C VAL A 346 -10.72 -22.48 12.56
N LEU A 347 -9.66 -22.27 13.34
CA LEU A 347 -8.28 -22.51 12.91
C LEU A 347 -8.06 -23.98 12.50
N ALA A 348 -8.50 -24.93 13.35
CA ALA A 348 -8.39 -26.35 13.06
C ALA A 348 -9.16 -26.76 11.79
N TYR A 349 -10.34 -26.17 11.55
CA TYR A 349 -11.10 -26.41 10.32
C TYR A 349 -10.31 -25.94 9.07
N ILE A 350 -9.75 -24.74 9.10
CA ILE A 350 -8.94 -24.21 7.99
C ILE A 350 -7.74 -25.11 7.73
N GLN A 351 -7.02 -25.53 8.77
CA GLN A 351 -5.87 -26.42 8.66
C GLN A 351 -6.24 -27.78 8.06
N ALA A 352 -7.37 -28.34 8.44
CA ALA A 352 -7.82 -29.66 7.98
C ALA A 352 -8.39 -29.65 6.56
N HIS A 353 -9.08 -28.58 6.15
CA HIS A 353 -9.89 -28.59 4.93
C HIS A 353 -9.45 -27.58 3.87
N LEU A 354 -8.76 -26.51 4.27
CA LEU A 354 -8.44 -25.36 3.41
C LEU A 354 -6.94 -25.02 3.36
N SER A 355 -6.07 -25.81 3.96
CA SER A 355 -4.61 -25.57 4.00
C SER A 355 -3.95 -25.50 2.62
N HIS A 356 -4.57 -26.11 1.60
CA HIS A 356 -4.14 -26.00 0.20
C HIS A 356 -4.41 -24.62 -0.42
N ALA A 357 -5.38 -23.88 0.12
CA ALA A 357 -5.85 -22.60 -0.44
C ALA A 357 -5.49 -21.40 0.42
N MET A 358 -5.27 -21.60 1.72
CA MET A 358 -5.01 -20.49 2.67
C MET A 358 -4.20 -20.95 3.88
N VAL A 359 -3.58 -19.95 4.53
CA VAL A 359 -2.95 -20.10 5.84
C VAL A 359 -3.65 -19.18 6.82
N ALA A 360 -3.90 -19.65 8.02
CA ALA A 360 -4.51 -18.87 9.09
C ALA A 360 -3.55 -18.76 10.28
N TYR A 361 -3.46 -17.54 10.83
CA TYR A 361 -2.66 -17.22 12.00
C TYR A 361 -3.55 -16.60 13.07
N PRO A 362 -3.35 -16.88 14.37
CA PRO A 362 -3.90 -16.04 15.42
C PRO A 362 -3.51 -14.57 15.19
N ALA A 363 -4.47 -13.66 15.29
CA ALA A 363 -4.24 -12.25 14.94
C ALA A 363 -3.12 -11.60 15.76
N GLY A 364 -3.04 -11.93 17.07
CA GLY A 364 -1.96 -11.48 17.94
C GLY A 364 -0.58 -11.95 17.46
N GLU A 365 -0.45 -13.24 17.06
CA GLU A 365 0.81 -13.79 16.56
C GLU A 365 1.23 -13.13 15.23
N ALA A 366 0.29 -12.88 14.32
CA ALA A 366 0.54 -12.18 13.06
C ALA A 366 1.00 -10.72 13.29
N LEU A 367 0.43 -10.05 14.29
CA LEU A 367 0.81 -8.71 14.69
C LEU A 367 2.20 -8.69 15.35
N ASP A 368 2.47 -9.59 16.30
CA ASP A 368 3.75 -9.71 17.01
C ASP A 368 4.90 -10.11 16.06
N ALA A 369 4.59 -10.89 15.01
CA ALA A 369 5.54 -11.21 13.95
C ALA A 369 5.86 -10.01 13.03
N GLY A 370 5.20 -8.87 13.20
CA GLY A 370 5.45 -7.64 12.47
C GLY A 370 4.88 -7.62 11.04
N LEU A 371 3.95 -8.51 10.70
CA LEU A 371 3.37 -8.52 9.34
C LEU A 371 2.71 -7.20 8.95
N PHE A 372 2.12 -6.54 9.92
CA PHE A 372 1.45 -5.23 9.74
C PHE A 372 2.34 -4.04 10.10
N GLY A 373 3.62 -4.27 10.41
CA GLY A 373 4.60 -3.26 10.81
C GLY A 373 5.00 -3.32 12.28
N PRO A 374 6.01 -2.51 12.65
CA PRO A 374 6.54 -2.47 14.02
C PRO A 374 5.61 -1.70 14.97
N PRO A 375 5.73 -1.91 16.30
CA PRO A 375 5.08 -1.06 17.30
C PRO A 375 5.67 0.37 17.29
N PRO A 376 4.97 1.37 17.90
CA PRO A 376 3.69 1.25 18.59
C PRO A 376 2.52 1.11 17.63
N TYR A 377 1.53 0.31 18.01
CA TYR A 377 0.33 0.09 17.19
C TYR A 377 -0.75 1.12 17.50
N SER A 378 -1.59 1.46 16.49
CA SER A 378 -2.85 2.15 16.72
C SER A 378 -3.69 1.34 17.71
N PRO A 379 -4.33 1.99 18.71
CA PRO A 379 -5.21 1.27 19.66
C PRO A 379 -6.34 0.49 18.98
N ARG A 380 -6.69 0.88 17.75
CA ARG A 380 -7.76 0.24 16.95
C ARG A 380 -7.29 -1.02 16.20
N THR A 381 -5.99 -1.23 16.08
CA THR A 381 -5.44 -2.32 15.26
C THR A 381 -5.87 -3.71 15.74
N PRO A 382 -5.79 -4.07 17.03
CA PRO A 382 -6.19 -5.41 17.47
C PRO A 382 -7.66 -5.70 17.18
N GLU A 383 -8.55 -4.72 17.39
CA GLU A 383 -10.00 -4.88 17.17
C GLU A 383 -10.34 -5.07 15.68
N ARG A 384 -9.54 -4.50 14.78
CA ARG A 384 -9.72 -4.57 13.32
C ARG A 384 -9.17 -5.83 12.69
N LEU A 385 -8.29 -6.57 13.39
CA LEU A 385 -7.74 -7.85 12.93
C LEU A 385 -8.60 -9.05 13.34
N GLY A 386 -9.48 -8.90 14.33
CA GLY A 386 -10.29 -9.99 14.87
C GLY A 386 -9.45 -11.06 15.56
N ASP A 387 -9.90 -12.32 15.48
CA ASP A 387 -9.24 -13.47 16.14
C ASP A 387 -8.20 -14.14 15.27
N LEU A 388 -8.44 -14.22 13.94
CA LEU A 388 -7.57 -14.90 12.97
C LEU A 388 -7.34 -14.01 11.75
N VAL A 389 -6.09 -13.98 11.28
CA VAL A 389 -5.68 -13.44 9.98
C VAL A 389 -5.50 -14.61 9.02
N VAL A 390 -6.23 -14.57 7.91
CA VAL A 390 -6.16 -15.57 6.85
C VAL A 390 -5.50 -14.97 5.62
N VAL A 391 -4.48 -15.63 5.09
CA VAL A 391 -3.76 -15.22 3.87
C VAL A 391 -3.93 -16.30 2.81
N MET A 392 -4.38 -15.91 1.63
CA MET A 392 -4.63 -16.84 0.54
C MET A 392 -3.34 -17.23 -0.18
N ARG A 393 -3.22 -18.51 -0.53
CA ARG A 393 -2.14 -19.06 -1.36
C ARG A 393 -2.44 -18.85 -2.84
N ASP A 394 -1.44 -18.96 -3.69
CA ASP A 394 -1.57 -18.94 -5.16
C ASP A 394 -2.65 -17.96 -5.66
N GLY A 395 -3.46 -18.35 -6.61
CA GLY A 395 -4.60 -17.58 -7.13
C GLY A 395 -5.92 -17.76 -6.33
N TYR A 396 -5.89 -18.33 -5.12
CA TYR A 396 -7.11 -18.49 -4.33
C TYR A 396 -7.65 -17.18 -3.78
N ALA A 397 -8.96 -17.10 -3.61
CA ALA A 397 -9.66 -15.98 -2.99
C ALA A 397 -10.82 -16.50 -2.14
N LEU A 398 -11.00 -15.94 -0.94
CA LEU A 398 -12.16 -16.20 -0.07
C LEU A 398 -13.26 -15.18 -0.38
N LEU A 399 -14.43 -15.68 -0.79
CA LEU A 399 -15.59 -14.88 -1.17
C LEU A 399 -16.77 -15.21 -0.24
N THR A 400 -17.64 -14.24 -0.07
CA THR A 400 -18.87 -14.37 0.71
C THR A 400 -20.09 -14.07 -0.14
N GLU A 401 -21.27 -14.45 0.34
CA GLU A 401 -22.55 -14.15 -0.33
C GLU A 401 -22.85 -12.63 -0.33
N GLN A 402 -22.14 -11.85 0.48
CA GLN A 402 -22.25 -10.39 0.50
C GLN A 402 -21.54 -9.73 -0.68
N GLU A 403 -20.61 -10.47 -1.34
CA GLU A 403 -19.93 -9.96 -2.52
C GLU A 403 -20.94 -9.68 -3.63
N SER A 404 -20.87 -8.50 -4.22
CA SER A 404 -21.64 -8.22 -5.43
C SER A 404 -21.22 -9.15 -6.56
N GLN A 405 -22.12 -9.41 -7.50
CA GLN A 405 -21.80 -10.20 -8.70
C GLN A 405 -20.59 -9.65 -9.45
N PHE A 406 -20.41 -8.33 -9.40
CA PHE A 406 -19.23 -7.66 -9.93
C PHE A 406 -17.95 -8.12 -9.21
N MET A 407 -17.91 -8.05 -7.89
CA MET A 407 -16.74 -8.46 -7.09
C MET A 407 -16.42 -9.94 -7.25
N VAL A 408 -17.44 -10.80 -7.37
CA VAL A 408 -17.26 -12.24 -7.61
C VAL A 408 -16.54 -12.50 -8.93
N ASN A 409 -16.81 -11.70 -9.97
CA ASN A 409 -16.31 -11.92 -11.32
C ASN A 409 -14.95 -11.28 -11.62
N LEU A 410 -14.35 -10.55 -10.68
CA LEU A 410 -13.00 -10.00 -10.87
C LEU A 410 -11.99 -11.12 -11.17
N ILE A 411 -11.14 -10.88 -12.17
CA ILE A 411 -10.09 -11.81 -12.61
C ILE A 411 -8.81 -11.55 -11.80
N GLY A 412 -8.30 -10.31 -11.83
CA GLY A 412 -7.16 -9.90 -11.02
C GLY A 412 -7.60 -9.51 -9.61
N ARG A 413 -6.78 -9.83 -8.62
CA ARG A 413 -6.95 -9.45 -7.21
C ARG A 413 -5.62 -9.17 -6.57
N HIS A 414 -5.66 -8.51 -5.44
CA HIS A 414 -4.52 -8.17 -4.60
C HIS A 414 -4.94 -8.22 -3.12
N GLY A 415 -4.02 -7.96 -2.23
CA GLY A 415 -4.26 -7.96 -0.78
C GLY A 415 -3.52 -9.07 -0.04
N GLY A 416 -2.94 -10.05 -0.77
CA GLY A 416 -2.19 -11.18 -0.19
C GLY A 416 -0.69 -10.92 -0.07
N MET A 417 0.06 -12.02 0.05
CA MET A 417 1.52 -12.00 0.24
C MET A 417 2.29 -12.65 -0.91
N SER A 418 1.68 -12.96 -2.04
CA SER A 418 2.43 -13.51 -3.17
C SER A 418 3.42 -12.47 -3.73
N ALA A 419 4.51 -12.92 -4.36
CA ALA A 419 5.46 -12.04 -5.02
C ALA A 419 4.78 -11.12 -6.06
N ALA A 420 3.74 -11.64 -6.74
CA ALA A 420 2.98 -10.87 -7.74
C ALA A 420 2.21 -9.69 -7.12
N GLU A 421 1.81 -9.79 -5.85
CA GLU A 421 1.07 -8.76 -5.11
C GLU A 421 2.01 -7.83 -4.34
N MET A 422 3.07 -8.39 -3.74
CA MET A 422 3.95 -7.68 -2.81
C MET A 422 5.10 -6.92 -3.47
N LEU A 423 5.61 -7.39 -4.61
CA LEU A 423 6.79 -6.78 -5.22
C LEU A 423 6.38 -5.70 -6.21
N VAL A 424 6.94 -4.49 -6.04
CA VAL A 424 6.65 -3.32 -6.87
C VAL A 424 7.93 -2.67 -7.38
N PRO A 425 7.93 -2.06 -8.57
CA PRO A 425 9.09 -1.34 -9.07
C PRO A 425 9.31 -0.03 -8.31
N TRP A 426 10.57 0.38 -8.26
CA TRP A 426 11.02 1.67 -7.75
C TRP A 426 12.02 2.28 -8.71
N TRP A 427 11.64 3.34 -9.42
CA TRP A 427 12.49 4.03 -10.37
C TRP A 427 12.62 5.50 -10.01
N VAL A 428 13.86 6.02 -10.00
CA VAL A 428 14.13 7.43 -9.71
C VAL A 428 14.89 8.04 -10.87
N PHE A 429 14.33 9.11 -11.41
CA PHE A 429 14.84 9.82 -12.57
C PHE A 429 15.18 11.28 -12.19
N PRO A 430 16.46 11.69 -12.18
CA PRO A 430 16.78 13.11 -12.22
C PRO A 430 16.36 13.66 -13.60
N LEU A 431 15.56 14.74 -13.60
CA LEU A 431 15.01 15.26 -14.87
C LEU A 431 15.99 16.15 -15.63
N ASP A 432 17.09 16.56 -15.01
CA ASP A 432 18.15 17.40 -15.58
C ASP A 432 19.40 16.62 -16.03
N SER A 433 19.36 15.30 -15.98
CA SER A 433 20.40 14.39 -16.45
C SER A 433 20.21 13.99 -17.91
#